data_196c7b435e2b7f389886db718a1bbb43
#
_entry.id   196c7b435e2b7f389886db718a1bbb43
#
_cell.length_a   1.000
_cell.length_b   1.000
_cell.length_c   1.000
_cell.angle_alpha   90.00
_cell.angle_beta   90.00
_cell.angle_gamma   90.00
#
_symmetry.space_group_name_H-M   'P 1'
#
loop_
_entity.id
_entity.type
_entity.pdbx_description
1 polymer ?
#
loop_
_entity_poly.entity_id
_entity_poly.type
_entity_poly.pdbx_seq_one_letter_code
_entity_poly.pdbx_strand_id
1 'polypeptide(L)'
;GTLKEILSKLDIPPLEPVPADHVLTRSFYLLVDFPGRWEGGQLWIERPRDPDSLSGANNDGVSAILIGANDYIGAWARDASGRPLHPAVPGGEMQRESATRFGVNLVMYALTGNYKADQVHVPALLERLGQ
;
A
#
# COMPACT_ATOMS: atom_id res chain seq x y z
N GLY A 1 -15.54 4.92 15.31
CA GLY A 1 -16.50 4.99 14.23
C GLY A 1 -17.03 3.63 13.84
N THR A 2 -17.88 3.61 12.86
CA THR A 2 -18.57 2.38 12.44
C THR A 2 -17.59 1.27 12.02
N LEU A 3 -16.55 1.61 11.28
CA LEU A 3 -15.57 0.64 10.87
C LEU A 3 -14.85 0.02 12.07
N LYS A 4 -14.48 0.86 13.03
CA LYS A 4 -13.83 0.38 14.24
C LYS A 4 -14.75 -0.56 15.03
N GLU A 5 -16.04 -0.26 15.07
CA GLU A 5 -17.01 -1.12 15.74
C GLU A 5 -17.14 -2.47 15.02
N ILE A 6 -17.17 -2.47 13.70
CA ILE A 6 -17.23 -3.69 12.90
C ILE A 6 -15.97 -4.52 13.12
N LEU A 7 -14.80 -3.89 13.07
CA LEU A 7 -13.54 -4.57 13.22
C LEU A 7 -13.34 -5.13 14.62
N SER A 8 -13.91 -4.48 15.63
CA SER A 8 -13.77 -4.95 17.00
C SER A 8 -14.46 -6.29 17.23
N LYS A 9 -15.40 -6.67 16.38
CA LYS A 9 -16.11 -7.94 16.44
C LYS A 9 -15.39 -9.05 15.71
N LEU A 10 -14.32 -8.71 14.99
CA LEU A 10 -13.52 -9.66 14.25
C LEU A 10 -12.17 -9.81 14.95
N ASP A 11 -11.59 -10.99 14.79
CA ASP A 11 -10.26 -11.25 15.36
C ASP A 11 -9.19 -10.66 14.43
N ILE A 12 -9.07 -9.35 14.47
CA ILE A 12 -8.15 -8.62 13.61
C ILE A 12 -6.95 -8.17 14.43
N PRO A 13 -5.72 -8.40 13.94
CA PRO A 13 -4.53 -7.92 14.62
C PRO A 13 -4.52 -6.41 14.77
N PRO A 14 -3.77 -5.88 15.72
CA PRO A 14 -3.61 -4.44 15.84
C PRO A 14 -3.08 -3.83 14.54
N LEU A 15 -3.60 -2.68 14.19
CA LEU A 15 -3.22 -1.94 13.00
C LEU A 15 -2.42 -0.71 13.38
N GLU A 16 -1.55 -0.30 12.47
CA GLU A 16 -0.80 0.94 12.61
C GLU A 16 -0.71 1.66 11.27
N PRO A 17 -0.51 2.97 11.26
CA PRO A 17 -0.22 3.66 10.02
C PRO A 17 1.03 3.06 9.37
N VAL A 18 1.02 2.97 8.04
CA VAL A 18 2.17 2.42 7.32
C VAL A 18 3.40 3.29 7.61
N PRO A 19 4.46 2.71 8.19
CA PRO A 19 5.70 3.46 8.43
C PRO A 19 6.37 3.88 7.13
N ALA A 20 7.10 4.98 7.18
CA ALA A 20 7.78 5.51 5.99
C ALA A 20 8.80 4.53 5.39
N ASP A 21 9.37 3.67 6.21
CA ASP A 21 10.37 2.69 5.78
C ASP A 21 9.78 1.29 5.56
N HIS A 22 8.46 1.16 5.53
CA HIS A 22 7.81 -0.12 5.32
C HIS A 22 8.11 -0.67 3.92
N VAL A 23 8.16 -1.98 3.80
CA VAL A 23 8.42 -2.66 2.53
C VAL A 23 7.47 -2.21 1.43
N LEU A 24 6.21 -1.98 1.77
CA LEU A 24 5.22 -1.51 0.81
C LEU A 24 5.63 -0.22 0.13
N THR A 25 6.34 0.66 0.83
CA THR A 25 6.77 1.95 0.28
C THR A 25 7.90 1.82 -0.73
N ARG A 26 8.47 0.64 -0.88
CA ARG A 26 9.64 0.43 -1.74
C ARG A 26 9.61 -0.91 -2.50
N SER A 27 8.44 -1.52 -2.63
CA SER A 27 8.34 -2.83 -3.30
C SER A 27 8.66 -2.75 -4.79
N PHE A 28 8.43 -1.61 -5.41
CA PHE A 28 8.83 -1.35 -6.78
C PHE A 28 9.19 0.14 -6.95
N TYR A 29 8.27 1.03 -6.62
CA TYR A 29 8.52 2.47 -6.58
C TYR A 29 8.79 2.90 -5.15
N LEU A 30 9.53 3.98 -4.97
CA LEU A 30 9.60 4.63 -3.67
C LEU A 30 8.38 5.54 -3.51
N LEU A 31 7.65 5.33 -2.43
CA LEU A 31 6.43 6.06 -2.15
C LEU A 31 6.59 6.85 -0.86
N VAL A 32 6.09 8.08 -0.87
CA VAL A 32 6.06 8.93 0.33
C VAL A 32 4.64 9.07 0.85
N ASP A 33 3.65 8.77 0.03
CA ASP A 33 2.24 8.81 0.42
C ASP A 33 1.46 7.80 -0.41
N PHE A 34 0.19 7.67 -0.10
CA PHE A 34 -0.69 6.70 -0.75
C PHE A 34 -1.98 7.40 -1.18
N PRO A 35 -1.92 8.24 -2.22
CA PRO A 35 -3.12 8.93 -2.67
C PRO A 35 -4.04 7.98 -3.45
N GLY A 36 -5.33 8.33 -3.43
CA GLY A 36 -6.33 7.71 -4.28
C GLY A 36 -7.00 8.79 -5.08
N ARG A 37 -8.34 8.72 -5.20
CA ARG A 37 -9.09 9.80 -5.84
C ARG A 37 -8.93 11.11 -5.09
N TRP A 38 -8.70 11.03 -3.80
CA TRP A 38 -8.55 12.19 -2.93
C TRP A 38 -7.11 12.25 -2.45
N GLU A 39 -6.65 13.44 -2.15
CA GLU A 39 -5.36 13.63 -1.50
C GLU A 39 -5.51 13.37 -0.01
N GLY A 40 -4.47 12.85 0.61
CA GLY A 40 -4.48 12.54 2.02
C GLY A 40 -5.13 11.20 2.30
N GLY A 41 -5.59 11.03 3.52
CA GLY A 41 -6.10 9.76 3.97
C GLY A 41 -4.99 8.85 4.48
N GLN A 42 -5.32 8.11 5.53
CA GLN A 42 -4.33 7.25 6.17
C GLN A 42 -4.45 5.84 5.62
N LEU A 43 -3.32 5.21 5.38
CA LEU A 43 -3.24 3.78 5.11
C LEU A 43 -2.74 3.07 6.35
N TRP A 44 -3.45 2.02 6.73
CA TRP A 44 -3.16 1.22 7.93
C TRP A 44 -2.75 -0.17 7.53
N ILE A 45 -1.86 -0.75 8.32
CA ILE A 45 -1.33 -2.09 8.08
C ILE A 45 -1.21 -2.82 9.42
N GLU A 46 -1.14 -4.14 9.39
CA GLU A 46 -0.92 -4.88 10.62
C GLU A 46 0.38 -4.45 11.28
N ARG A 47 0.32 -4.25 12.59
CA ARG A 47 1.52 -4.01 13.37
C ARG A 47 2.43 -5.23 13.29
N PRO A 48 3.73 -5.05 13.07
CA PRO A 48 4.66 -6.18 13.05
C PRO A 48 4.56 -6.99 14.33
N ARG A 49 4.61 -8.29 14.20
CA ARG A 49 4.63 -9.18 15.36
C ARG A 49 6.04 -9.23 15.92
N ASP A 50 6.10 -9.58 17.21
CA ASP A 50 7.37 -9.79 17.87
C ASP A 50 8.17 -10.84 17.07
N PRO A 51 9.43 -10.54 16.72
CA PRO A 51 10.28 -11.51 16.02
C PRO A 51 10.44 -12.82 16.77
N ASP A 52 10.32 -12.78 18.10
CA ASP A 52 10.43 -13.96 18.92
C ASP A 52 9.13 -14.76 19.01
N SER A 53 8.06 -14.25 18.44
CA SER A 53 6.78 -14.92 18.45
C SER A 53 6.76 -16.08 17.46
N LEU A 54 6.57 -17.28 17.97
CA LEU A 54 6.50 -18.46 17.13
C LEU A 54 5.22 -18.54 16.31
N SER A 55 4.20 -17.79 16.71
CA SER A 55 2.93 -17.82 16.01
C SER A 55 2.89 -16.88 14.80
N GLY A 56 3.93 -16.10 14.62
CA GLY A 56 3.89 -15.04 13.65
C GLY A 56 4.26 -15.41 12.25
N ALA A 57 4.67 -16.57 12.00
CA ALA A 57 5.32 -16.92 10.75
C ALA A 57 4.45 -16.82 9.52
N ASN A 58 3.33 -16.20 9.63
CA ASN A 58 2.40 -16.14 8.53
C ASN A 58 2.86 -15.15 7.48
N ASN A 59 2.78 -15.54 6.23
CA ASN A 59 2.97 -14.67 5.09
C ASN A 59 4.36 -14.05 5.00
N ASP A 60 5.37 -14.64 5.66
CA ASP A 60 6.76 -14.19 5.56
C ASP A 60 6.91 -12.69 5.84
N GLY A 61 6.17 -12.19 6.82
CA GLY A 61 6.22 -10.79 7.17
C GLY A 61 5.31 -9.90 6.35
N VAL A 62 4.58 -10.46 5.40
CA VAL A 62 3.60 -9.72 4.62
C VAL A 62 2.33 -9.55 5.44
N SER A 63 1.83 -8.33 5.52
CA SER A 63 0.56 -8.06 6.17
C SER A 63 -0.59 -8.63 5.33
N ALA A 64 -1.50 -9.32 5.97
CA ALA A 64 -2.69 -9.82 5.30
C ALA A 64 -3.80 -8.76 5.23
N ILE A 65 -3.65 -7.67 5.98
CA ILE A 65 -4.70 -6.67 6.10
C ILE A 65 -4.11 -5.29 5.88
N LEU A 66 -4.67 -4.58 4.91
CA LEU A 66 -4.41 -3.17 4.69
C LEU A 66 -5.76 -2.46 4.63
N ILE A 67 -5.86 -1.35 5.33
CA ILE A 67 -7.09 -0.55 5.36
C ILE A 67 -6.72 0.89 5.04
N GLY A 68 -7.36 1.44 4.03
CA GLY A 68 -7.12 2.82 3.63
C GLY A 68 -8.37 3.65 3.70
N ALA A 69 -8.17 4.92 3.98
CA ALA A 69 -9.26 5.90 4.07
C ALA A 69 -9.40 6.70 2.77
N ASN A 70 -9.13 6.05 1.64
CA ASN A 70 -9.18 6.71 0.34
C ASN A 70 -9.80 5.79 -0.70
N ASP A 71 -10.26 6.36 -1.78
CA ASP A 71 -10.84 5.60 -2.89
C ASP A 71 -9.73 5.27 -3.88
N TYR A 72 -9.01 4.19 -3.62
CA TYR A 72 -7.94 3.73 -4.49
C TYR A 72 -8.50 3.11 -5.77
N ILE A 73 -9.51 2.28 -5.63
CA ILE A 73 -10.14 1.62 -6.78
C ILE A 73 -10.67 2.65 -7.77
N GLY A 74 -11.32 3.70 -7.25
CA GLY A 74 -11.81 4.77 -8.12
C GLY A 74 -10.71 5.50 -8.86
N ALA A 75 -9.53 5.64 -8.22
CA ALA A 75 -8.39 6.26 -8.89
C ALA A 75 -7.83 5.39 -10.00
N TRP A 76 -7.91 4.08 -9.87
CA TRP A 76 -7.39 3.14 -10.87
C TRP A 76 -8.38 2.83 -11.98
N ALA A 77 -9.67 3.01 -11.74
CA ALA A 77 -10.72 2.56 -12.67
C ALA A 77 -10.66 3.32 -13.99
N ARG A 78 -10.79 2.56 -15.08
CA ARG A 78 -10.79 3.11 -16.45
C ARG A 78 -11.91 2.48 -17.24
N ASP A 79 -12.37 3.19 -18.27
CA ASP A 79 -13.35 2.63 -19.18
C ASP A 79 -12.68 1.74 -20.25
N ALA A 80 -13.46 1.21 -21.16
CA ALA A 80 -12.96 0.30 -22.20
C ALA A 80 -11.93 0.97 -23.12
N SER A 81 -11.95 2.28 -23.23
CA SER A 81 -10.99 3.01 -24.06
C SER A 81 -9.72 3.41 -23.29
N GLY A 82 -9.65 3.05 -21.99
CA GLY A 82 -8.51 3.39 -21.16
C GLY A 82 -8.60 4.75 -20.50
N ARG A 83 -9.73 5.41 -20.56
CA ARG A 83 -9.92 6.72 -19.92
C ARG A 83 -10.28 6.57 -18.46
N PRO A 84 -9.71 7.40 -17.57
CA PRO A 84 -10.11 7.35 -16.18
C PRO A 84 -11.61 7.59 -16.02
N LEU A 85 -12.24 6.81 -15.15
CA LEU A 85 -13.68 6.95 -14.87
C LEU A 85 -13.96 8.08 -13.90
N HIS A 86 -13.02 8.40 -13.02
CA HIS A 86 -13.25 9.39 -11.96
C HIS A 86 -12.06 10.33 -11.88
N PRO A 87 -12.28 11.60 -11.56
CA PRO A 87 -11.17 12.52 -11.38
C PRO A 87 -10.39 12.20 -10.10
N ALA A 88 -9.11 12.46 -10.13
CA ALA A 88 -8.27 12.46 -8.94
C ALA A 88 -8.05 13.92 -8.54
N VAL A 89 -8.41 14.27 -7.33
CA VAL A 89 -8.41 15.67 -6.90
C VAL A 89 -7.67 15.82 -5.58
N PRO A 90 -6.97 16.95 -5.41
CA PRO A 90 -6.85 18.07 -6.34
C PRO A 90 -5.74 17.92 -7.39
N GLY A 91 -4.89 16.90 -7.27
CA GLY A 91 -3.65 16.79 -8.05
C GLY A 91 -3.79 16.26 -9.48
N GLY A 92 -4.99 15.87 -9.92
CA GLY A 92 -5.21 15.45 -11.31
C GLY A 92 -4.37 14.25 -11.71
N GLU A 93 -3.78 14.32 -12.90
CA GLU A 93 -3.06 13.17 -13.46
C GLU A 93 -1.78 12.83 -12.69
N MET A 94 -1.13 13.79 -12.07
CA MET A 94 0.04 13.49 -11.23
C MET A 94 -0.37 12.69 -10.01
N GLN A 95 -1.50 13.02 -9.43
CA GLN A 95 -2.03 12.27 -8.29
C GLN A 95 -2.47 10.88 -8.71
N ARG A 96 -3.09 10.75 -9.88
CA ARG A 96 -3.48 9.45 -10.43
C ARG A 96 -2.24 8.59 -10.68
N GLU A 97 -1.18 9.17 -11.21
CA GLU A 97 0.08 8.47 -11.41
C GLU A 97 0.62 7.92 -10.08
N SER A 98 0.59 8.74 -9.04
CA SER A 98 1.03 8.29 -7.71
C SER A 98 0.13 7.18 -7.18
N ALA A 99 -1.18 7.29 -7.37
CA ALA A 99 -2.12 6.24 -6.98
C ALA A 99 -1.85 4.94 -7.74
N THR A 100 -1.52 5.04 -9.02
CA THR A 100 -1.19 3.88 -9.84
C THR A 100 0.10 3.22 -9.36
N ARG A 101 1.10 4.02 -9.00
CA ARG A 101 2.34 3.50 -8.43
C ARG A 101 2.11 2.76 -7.12
N PHE A 102 1.21 3.29 -6.29
CA PHE A 102 0.80 2.58 -5.09
C PHE A 102 0.17 1.23 -5.45
N GLY A 103 -0.69 1.19 -6.46
CA GLY A 103 -1.30 -0.06 -6.91
C GLY A 103 -0.26 -1.08 -7.36
N VAL A 104 0.75 -0.65 -8.10
CA VAL A 104 1.85 -1.53 -8.51
C VAL A 104 2.59 -2.05 -7.28
N ASN A 105 2.92 -1.18 -6.35
CA ASN A 105 3.61 -1.58 -5.12
C ASN A 105 2.78 -2.56 -4.31
N LEU A 106 1.47 -2.34 -4.24
CA LEU A 106 0.58 -3.22 -3.52
C LEU A 106 0.59 -4.64 -4.09
N VAL A 107 0.51 -4.76 -5.41
CA VAL A 107 0.57 -6.06 -6.08
C VAL A 107 1.93 -6.72 -5.86
N MET A 108 3.01 -5.98 -6.01
CA MET A 108 4.35 -6.51 -5.78
C MET A 108 4.53 -6.96 -4.34
N TYR A 109 4.03 -6.18 -3.39
CA TYR A 109 4.06 -6.53 -1.99
C TYR A 109 3.29 -7.84 -1.73
N ALA A 110 2.08 -7.95 -2.29
CA ALA A 110 1.26 -9.14 -2.10
C ALA A 110 1.91 -10.40 -2.68
N LEU A 111 2.59 -10.26 -3.81
CA LEU A 111 3.17 -11.40 -4.50
C LEU A 111 4.55 -11.81 -3.97
N THR A 112 5.34 -10.84 -3.54
CA THR A 112 6.74 -11.10 -3.20
C THR A 112 7.05 -10.82 -1.74
N GLY A 113 6.32 -9.92 -1.12
CA GLY A 113 6.44 -9.62 0.28
C GLY A 113 7.86 -9.33 0.73
N ASN A 114 8.16 -9.85 1.90
CA ASN A 114 9.44 -9.62 2.55
C ASN A 114 10.61 -10.22 1.78
N TYR A 115 10.36 -11.34 1.10
CA TYR A 115 11.38 -11.99 0.29
C TYR A 115 11.92 -11.01 -0.76
N LYS A 116 11.03 -10.30 -1.43
CA LYS A 116 11.43 -9.35 -2.45
C LYS A 116 12.21 -8.19 -1.85
N ALA A 117 11.81 -7.73 -0.69
CA ALA A 117 12.51 -6.64 -0.01
C ALA A 117 13.95 -7.01 0.31
N ASP A 118 14.17 -8.25 0.75
CA ASP A 118 15.51 -8.72 1.07
C ASP A 118 16.37 -8.92 -0.19
N GLN A 119 15.72 -9.17 -1.33
CA GLN A 119 16.40 -9.42 -2.59
C GLN A 119 16.67 -8.14 -3.39
N VAL A 120 15.84 -7.12 -3.21
CA VAL A 120 15.97 -5.88 -3.97
C VAL A 120 17.02 -4.99 -3.33
N HIS A 121 18.05 -4.66 -4.09
CA HIS A 121 19.09 -3.77 -3.64
C HIS A 121 18.71 -2.32 -3.83
N VAL A 122 19.15 -1.47 -2.89
CA VAL A 122 18.88 -0.04 -2.95
C VAL A 122 19.30 0.58 -4.30
N PRO A 123 20.47 0.23 -4.88
CA PRO A 123 20.83 0.77 -6.18
C PRO A 123 19.79 0.51 -7.28
N ALA A 124 19.17 -0.66 -7.27
CA ALA A 124 18.16 -0.97 -8.28
C ALA A 124 16.92 -0.09 -8.12
N LEU A 125 16.53 0.17 -6.88
CA LEU A 125 15.41 1.06 -6.61
C LEU A 125 15.71 2.49 -7.05
N LEU A 126 16.91 2.96 -6.76
CA LEU A 126 17.33 4.31 -7.17
C LEU A 126 17.36 4.44 -8.68
N GLU A 127 17.80 3.41 -9.37
CA GLU A 127 17.82 3.41 -10.83
C GLU A 127 16.42 3.57 -11.40
N ARG A 128 15.44 2.87 -10.86
CA ARG A 128 14.06 3.01 -11.29
C ARG A 128 13.51 4.40 -11.06
N LEU A 129 13.90 5.02 -9.96
CA LEU A 129 13.46 6.39 -9.66
C LEU A 129 14.10 7.41 -10.59
N GLY A 130 15.30 7.15 -11.06
CA GLY A 130 15.99 8.04 -11.97
C GLY A 130 15.42 8.06 -13.38
N GLN A 131 14.51 7.19 -13.63
CA GLN A 131 13.79 7.12 -14.89
C GLN A 131 12.46 7.86 -14.79
#